data_3525c667373958fd05ceab3fbf06259b
#
_entry.id   3525c667373958fd05ceab3fbf06259b
#
_cell.length_a   1.000
_cell.length_b   1.000
_cell.length_c   1.000
_cell.angle_alpha   90.00
_cell.angle_beta   90.00
_cell.angle_gamma   90.00
#
_symmetry.space_group_name_H-M   'P 1'
#
loop_
_entity.id
_entity.type
_entity.pdbx_description
1 polymer ?
#
loop_
_entity_poly.entity_id
_entity_poly.type
_entity_poly.pdbx_seq_one_letter_code
_entity_poly.pdbx_strand_id
1 'polypeptide(L)'
;MVTECGWFRTAVGGESGACCEDGGEGHMRESVSKAHGLSGRRLVAFDFDGTLADTKPQIVRVARQVLLERGLTDEQLVDVGEIVGPPFPQAFMMVFGLSENDASEVTDAYRAIYARLGPKAWPLFDGVTKLLQRLKDRGKVLATVSSKRLEILRRGLVDNGILESFDVVLGSDSDRPQTKAQALLEAIESCGMGVEDAVMVGDRRYDVEAAHTCNVPCVGVEFGHTAKPGELERARASVVVSTVDELSDVLLGEVAKN
;
A
#
# COMPACT_ATOMS: atom_id res chain seq x y z
N MET A 1 31.04 -13.69 -56.26
CA MET A 1 30.02 -14.30 -57.09
C MET A 1 28.70 -13.90 -56.44
N VAL A 2 28.14 -12.74 -56.80
CA VAL A 2 27.30 -12.38 -57.95
C VAL A 2 26.15 -13.40 -58.14
N THR A 3 24.94 -13.00 -57.90
CA THR A 3 23.80 -12.63 -58.75
C THR A 3 22.58 -12.50 -57.87
N GLU A 4 21.97 -11.39 -57.70
CA GLU A 4 21.07 -10.49 -58.44
C GLU A 4 19.83 -11.13 -59.11
N CYS A 5 18.77 -10.32 -59.02
CA CYS A 5 17.55 -10.15 -59.82
C CYS A 5 16.32 -10.93 -59.36
N GLY A 6 15.13 -10.38 -59.30
CA GLY A 6 14.60 -9.07 -59.77
C GLY A 6 13.08 -9.00 -59.63
N TRP A 7 12.56 -7.83 -59.46
CA TRP A 7 11.34 -7.17 -59.91
C TRP A 7 10.12 -7.98 -60.43
N PHE A 8 8.91 -7.68 -59.95
CA PHE A 8 7.88 -6.96 -60.74
C PHE A 8 6.69 -6.48 -59.87
N ARG A 9 6.22 -5.28 -60.21
CA ARG A 9 5.07 -4.51 -59.74
C ARG A 9 3.74 -5.07 -60.30
N THR A 10 2.61 -4.76 -59.60
CA THR A 10 1.40 -3.96 -59.99
C THR A 10 0.37 -4.17 -58.88
N ALA A 11 -0.12 -3.22 -58.21
CA ALA A 11 -1.00 -2.06 -58.35
C ALA A 11 -2.52 -2.42 -58.33
N VAL A 12 -3.23 -1.62 -57.47
CA VAL A 12 -4.62 -1.10 -57.52
C VAL A 12 -5.71 -1.97 -56.87
N GLY A 13 -6.39 -1.36 -55.88
CA GLY A 13 -7.71 -1.70 -55.40
C GLY A 13 -7.92 -1.28 -53.96
N GLY A 14 -8.42 -0.01 -53.77
CA GLY A 14 -8.81 0.48 -52.45
C GLY A 14 -10.14 -0.11 -52.01
N GLU A 15 -10.26 -0.25 -50.70
CA GLU A 15 -11.55 -0.09 -50.03
C GLU A 15 -11.30 0.32 -48.58
N SER A 16 -12.01 1.36 -48.19
CA SER A 16 -12.10 1.92 -46.86
C SER A 16 -12.70 0.91 -45.87
N GLY A 17 -11.95 0.54 -44.87
CA GLY A 17 -12.41 -0.28 -43.73
C GLY A 17 -12.14 0.45 -42.43
N ALA A 18 -13.22 0.79 -41.73
CA ALA A 18 -13.30 1.56 -40.52
C ALA A 18 -12.34 1.07 -39.45
N CYS A 19 -11.63 1.99 -38.78
CA CYS A 19 -11.03 1.80 -37.49
C CYS A 19 -12.12 1.48 -36.47
N CYS A 20 -12.17 0.26 -35.99
CA CYS A 20 -12.93 -0.09 -34.80
C CYS A 20 -12.13 0.35 -33.56
N GLU A 21 -12.55 1.45 -32.97
CA GLU A 21 -12.23 1.83 -31.61
C GLU A 21 -13.01 0.91 -30.68
N ASP A 22 -12.43 -0.20 -30.25
CA ASP A 22 -13.02 -1.15 -29.28
C ASP A 22 -12.06 -1.45 -28.12
N GLY A 23 -11.29 -0.43 -27.66
CA GLY A 23 -10.40 -0.57 -26.51
C GLY A 23 -10.99 -0.13 -25.16
N GLY A 24 -12.03 0.70 -25.13
CA GLY A 24 -12.50 1.36 -23.90
C GLY A 24 -13.53 0.57 -23.08
N GLU A 25 -14.43 -0.12 -23.71
CA GLU A 25 -15.53 -0.81 -23.01
C GLU A 25 -15.10 -2.11 -22.30
N GLY A 26 -14.11 -2.82 -22.82
CA GLY A 26 -13.59 -4.04 -22.22
C GLY A 26 -12.88 -3.78 -20.89
N HIS A 27 -12.07 -2.73 -20.83
CA HIS A 27 -11.31 -2.36 -19.63
C HIS A 27 -12.20 -1.85 -18.49
N MET A 28 -13.25 -1.08 -18.85
CA MET A 28 -14.20 -0.55 -17.90
C MET A 28 -15.10 -1.67 -17.31
N ARG A 29 -15.51 -2.66 -18.09
CA ARG A 29 -16.28 -3.81 -17.61
C ARG A 29 -15.48 -4.75 -16.72
N GLU A 30 -14.19 -4.92 -16.97
CA GLU A 30 -13.30 -5.76 -16.16
C GLU A 30 -12.97 -5.11 -14.82
N SER A 31 -12.75 -3.78 -14.78
CA SER A 31 -12.56 -3.02 -13.53
C SER A 31 -13.82 -2.99 -12.66
N VAL A 32 -15.00 -2.83 -13.24
CA VAL A 32 -16.29 -2.88 -12.53
C VAL A 32 -16.56 -4.28 -11.97
N SER A 33 -16.24 -5.36 -12.70
CA SER A 33 -16.39 -6.74 -12.21
C SER A 33 -15.44 -7.05 -11.05
N LYS A 34 -14.18 -6.57 -11.09
CA LYS A 34 -13.23 -6.71 -9.99
C LYS A 34 -13.67 -5.94 -8.76
N ALA A 35 -14.17 -4.72 -8.91
CA ALA A 35 -14.69 -3.91 -7.80
C ALA A 35 -15.90 -4.57 -7.10
N HIS A 36 -16.80 -5.22 -7.84
CA HIS A 36 -17.92 -5.96 -7.23
C HIS A 36 -17.47 -7.13 -6.35
N GLY A 37 -16.38 -7.81 -6.70
CA GLY A 37 -15.80 -8.86 -5.86
C GLY A 37 -15.21 -8.35 -4.55
N LEU A 38 -14.71 -7.11 -4.53
CA LEU A 38 -14.07 -6.50 -3.34
C LEU A 38 -15.10 -6.00 -2.34
N SER A 39 -16.21 -5.41 -2.79
CA SER A 39 -17.28 -4.91 -1.91
C SER A 39 -17.98 -6.02 -1.13
N GLY A 40 -17.96 -7.26 -1.64
CA GLY A 40 -18.50 -8.43 -0.93
C GLY A 40 -17.64 -8.91 0.23
N ARG A 41 -16.36 -8.49 0.33
CA ARG A 41 -15.45 -8.91 1.39
C ARG A 41 -15.88 -8.36 2.74
N ARG A 42 -15.90 -9.21 3.76
CA ARG A 42 -16.38 -8.86 5.11
C ARG A 42 -15.29 -8.24 5.99
N LEU A 43 -14.04 -8.66 5.81
CA LEU A 43 -12.87 -8.16 6.52
C LEU A 43 -12.07 -7.22 5.62
N VAL A 44 -11.81 -6.02 6.11
CA VAL A 44 -10.89 -5.06 5.48
C VAL A 44 -9.68 -4.89 6.37
N ALA A 45 -8.51 -5.35 5.90
CA ALA A 45 -7.24 -5.21 6.57
C ALA A 45 -6.47 -4.02 5.99
N PHE A 46 -6.10 -3.06 6.83
CA PHE A 46 -5.41 -1.83 6.42
C PHE A 46 -3.96 -1.83 6.87
N ASP A 47 -3.04 -1.39 6.02
CA ASP A 47 -1.80 -0.79 6.51
C ASP A 47 -2.08 0.57 7.15
N PHE A 48 -1.10 1.13 7.87
CA PHE A 48 -1.25 2.41 8.56
C PHE A 48 -0.47 3.53 7.89
N ASP A 49 0.86 3.34 7.75
CA ASP A 49 1.76 4.37 7.22
C ASP A 49 1.55 4.55 5.71
N GLY A 50 1.13 5.74 5.25
CA GLY A 50 0.83 6.00 3.84
C GLY A 50 -0.54 5.50 3.36
N THR A 51 -1.27 4.76 4.19
CA THR A 51 -2.59 4.20 3.88
C THR A 51 -3.70 4.86 4.69
N LEU A 52 -3.62 4.84 6.01
CA LEU A 52 -4.57 5.53 6.90
C LEU A 52 -4.06 6.90 7.33
N ALA A 53 -2.74 7.04 7.49
CA ALA A 53 -2.10 8.23 8.03
C ALA A 53 -0.94 8.72 7.17
N ASP A 54 -0.83 10.04 7.00
CA ASP A 54 0.29 10.72 6.33
C ASP A 54 1.49 10.81 7.28
N THR A 55 2.18 9.70 7.44
CA THR A 55 3.33 9.57 8.34
C THR A 55 4.67 9.79 7.64
N LYS A 56 4.71 9.69 6.30
CA LYS A 56 5.94 9.78 5.50
C LYS A 56 6.77 11.02 5.83
N PRO A 57 6.22 12.24 5.95
CA PRO A 57 7.01 13.42 6.25
C PRO A 57 7.80 13.30 7.57
N GLN A 58 7.19 12.73 8.60
CA GLN A 58 7.84 12.58 9.91
C GLN A 58 8.80 11.39 9.96
N ILE A 59 8.48 10.28 9.29
CA ILE A 59 9.40 9.16 9.15
C ILE A 59 10.67 9.62 8.46
N VAL A 60 10.55 10.28 7.32
CA VAL A 60 11.68 10.82 6.54
C VAL A 60 12.49 11.83 7.35
N ARG A 61 11.82 12.77 8.02
CA ARG A 61 12.49 13.79 8.85
C ARG A 61 13.35 13.17 9.93
N VAL A 62 12.80 12.21 10.70
CA VAL A 62 13.54 11.58 11.80
C VAL A 62 14.66 10.68 11.27
N ALA A 63 14.40 9.91 10.22
CA ALA A 63 15.43 9.07 9.60
C ALA A 63 16.59 9.91 9.06
N ARG A 64 16.28 11.01 8.35
CA ARG A 64 17.29 11.94 7.85
C ARG A 64 18.14 12.51 8.96
N GLN A 65 17.51 12.95 10.06
CA GLN A 65 18.23 13.46 11.23
C GLN A 65 19.24 12.41 11.76
N VAL A 66 18.80 11.19 12.02
CA VAL A 66 19.66 10.14 12.57
C VAL A 66 20.79 9.76 11.63
N LEU A 67 20.51 9.68 10.33
CA LEU A 67 21.50 9.31 9.33
C LEU A 67 22.58 10.40 9.16
N LEU A 68 22.20 11.70 9.18
CA LEU A 68 23.14 12.82 9.18
C LEU A 68 24.01 12.83 10.45
N GLU A 69 23.44 12.59 11.63
CA GLU A 69 24.19 12.47 12.88
C GLU A 69 25.21 11.32 12.87
N ARG A 70 24.99 10.32 11.97
CA ARG A 70 25.91 9.21 11.73
C ARG A 70 26.88 9.43 10.57
N GLY A 71 26.91 10.63 10.01
CA GLY A 71 27.90 11.06 9.02
C GLY A 71 27.53 10.79 7.56
N LEU A 72 26.30 10.38 7.24
CA LEU A 72 25.84 10.35 5.86
C LEU A 72 25.67 11.81 5.36
N THR A 73 25.87 12.02 4.06
CA THR A 73 25.70 13.34 3.43
C THR A 73 24.30 13.50 2.84
N ASP A 74 23.91 14.74 2.54
CA ASP A 74 22.64 15.03 1.90
C ASP A 74 22.46 14.34 0.55
N GLU A 75 23.54 14.19 -0.22
CA GLU A 75 23.54 13.49 -1.50
C GLU A 75 23.26 11.98 -1.35
N GLN A 76 23.67 11.38 -0.22
CA GLN A 76 23.40 9.97 0.09
C GLN A 76 21.97 9.75 0.57
N LEU A 77 21.23 10.81 0.96
CA LEU A 77 19.89 10.76 1.53
C LEU A 77 18.77 11.07 0.52
N VAL A 78 19.07 11.09 -0.79
CA VAL A 78 18.07 11.38 -1.83
C VAL A 78 16.89 10.40 -1.77
N ASP A 79 17.17 9.13 -1.53
CA ASP A 79 16.15 8.06 -1.51
C ASP A 79 15.61 7.74 -0.11
N VAL A 80 15.81 8.62 0.87
CA VAL A 80 15.37 8.37 2.26
C VAL A 80 13.87 8.05 2.38
N GLY A 81 13.04 8.52 1.46
CA GLY A 81 11.61 8.19 1.41
C GLY A 81 11.30 6.71 1.17
N GLU A 82 12.24 5.94 0.61
CA GLU A 82 12.07 4.52 0.30
C GLU A 82 12.07 3.62 1.54
N ILE A 83 12.46 4.14 2.71
CA ILE A 83 12.37 3.39 3.96
C ILE A 83 10.92 3.22 4.45
N VAL A 84 9.95 3.95 3.88
CA VAL A 84 8.54 3.83 4.25
C VAL A 84 7.95 2.59 3.58
N GLY A 85 7.39 1.68 4.38
CA GLY A 85 6.80 0.41 3.96
C GLY A 85 7.55 -0.82 4.46
N PRO A 86 8.85 -1.01 4.16
CA PRO A 86 9.59 -2.15 4.69
C PRO A 86 9.79 -2.07 6.21
N PRO A 87 9.90 -3.22 6.90
CA PRO A 87 10.21 -3.23 8.33
C PRO A 87 11.63 -2.71 8.59
N PHE A 88 11.84 -2.11 9.78
CA PHE A 88 13.16 -1.75 10.29
C PHE A 88 13.75 -2.91 11.11
N PRO A 89 15.06 -3.19 11.04
CA PRO A 89 16.14 -2.41 10.39
C PRO A 89 16.31 -2.63 8.89
N GLN A 90 15.62 -3.60 8.28
CA GLN A 90 15.82 -4.02 6.88
C GLN A 90 15.70 -2.86 5.89
N ALA A 91 14.80 -1.90 6.14
CA ALA A 91 14.64 -0.72 5.29
C ALA A 91 15.96 0.08 5.17
N PHE A 92 16.67 0.28 6.27
CA PHE A 92 17.95 1.00 6.26
C PHE A 92 19.06 0.21 5.54
N MET A 93 19.08 -1.11 5.69
CA MET A 93 20.01 -1.97 4.94
C MET A 93 19.75 -1.88 3.43
N MET A 94 18.48 -1.96 3.02
CA MET A 94 18.07 -1.97 1.61
C MET A 94 18.32 -0.63 0.91
N VAL A 95 18.04 0.47 1.56
CA VAL A 95 18.10 1.81 0.95
C VAL A 95 19.51 2.39 1.00
N PHE A 96 20.24 2.18 2.10
CA PHE A 96 21.54 2.82 2.33
C PHE A 96 22.71 1.85 2.32
N GLY A 97 22.47 0.55 2.13
CA GLY A 97 23.54 -0.46 2.14
C GLY A 97 24.22 -0.62 3.50
N LEU A 98 23.56 -0.25 4.59
CA LEU A 98 24.12 -0.37 5.92
C LEU A 98 24.31 -1.84 6.31
N SER A 99 25.34 -2.12 7.14
CA SER A 99 25.46 -3.41 7.79
C SER A 99 24.27 -3.66 8.73
N GLU A 100 24.03 -4.92 9.09
CA GLU A 100 22.96 -5.29 10.04
C GLU A 100 23.14 -4.55 11.38
N ASN A 101 24.38 -4.46 11.87
CA ASN A 101 24.71 -3.76 13.11
C ASN A 101 24.42 -2.26 13.01
N ASP A 102 24.92 -1.58 11.95
CA ASP A 102 24.69 -0.15 11.76
C ASP A 102 23.22 0.17 11.57
N ALA A 103 22.50 -0.65 10.79
CA ALA A 103 21.06 -0.50 10.58
C ALA A 103 20.25 -0.69 11.87
N SER A 104 20.68 -1.62 12.74
CA SER A 104 20.07 -1.80 14.07
C SER A 104 20.29 -0.58 14.95
N GLU A 105 21.51 -0.06 15.02
CA GLU A 105 21.80 1.14 15.79
C GLU A 105 21.07 2.39 15.27
N VAL A 106 20.99 2.56 13.95
CA VAL A 106 20.18 3.63 13.31
C VAL A 106 18.71 3.47 13.69
N THR A 107 18.20 2.23 13.66
CA THR A 107 16.81 1.92 14.01
C THR A 107 16.52 2.28 15.46
N ASP A 108 17.42 1.98 16.39
CA ASP A 108 17.22 2.29 17.81
C ASP A 108 17.23 3.81 18.06
N ALA A 109 18.17 4.52 17.44
CA ALA A 109 18.21 5.99 17.51
C ALA A 109 16.94 6.62 16.87
N TYR A 110 16.52 6.13 15.72
CA TYR A 110 15.26 6.54 15.08
C TYR A 110 14.07 6.31 16.01
N ARG A 111 13.93 5.11 16.58
CA ARG A 111 12.84 4.75 17.50
C ARG A 111 12.80 5.63 18.73
N ALA A 112 13.96 5.94 19.31
CA ALA A 112 14.06 6.81 20.48
C ALA A 112 13.53 8.23 20.24
N ILE A 113 13.72 8.76 19.02
CA ILE A 113 13.19 10.07 18.63
C ILE A 113 11.72 9.96 18.25
N TYR A 114 11.38 9.00 17.38
CA TYR A 114 10.02 8.85 16.82
C TYR A 114 8.98 8.57 17.90
N ALA A 115 9.31 7.75 18.92
CA ALA A 115 8.42 7.44 20.03
C ALA A 115 8.07 8.67 20.90
N ARG A 116 8.83 9.75 20.83
CA ARG A 116 8.56 11.00 21.59
C ARG A 116 7.69 11.99 20.82
N LEU A 117 7.38 11.69 19.54
CA LEU A 117 6.52 12.55 18.72
C LEU A 117 5.08 12.50 19.24
N GLY A 118 4.36 13.62 19.05
CA GLY A 118 2.94 13.72 19.40
C GLY A 118 2.00 13.43 18.24
N PRO A 119 0.69 13.64 18.42
CA PRO A 119 -0.35 13.31 17.43
C PRO A 119 -0.11 13.87 16.03
N LYS A 120 0.57 15.03 15.93
CA LYS A 120 0.92 15.65 14.64
C LYS A 120 1.92 14.85 13.80
N ALA A 121 2.47 13.76 14.34
CA ALA A 121 3.41 12.91 13.61
C ALA A 121 2.71 11.88 12.70
N TRP A 122 1.44 11.66 12.93
CA TRP A 122 0.62 10.65 12.20
C TRP A 122 -0.81 11.14 11.93
N PRO A 123 -0.99 12.30 11.26
CA PRO A 123 -2.32 12.77 10.89
C PRO A 123 -2.97 11.79 9.90
N LEU A 124 -4.26 11.56 10.05
CA LEU A 124 -5.02 10.79 9.08
C LEU A 124 -5.12 11.54 7.75
N PHE A 125 -5.23 10.80 6.66
CA PHE A 125 -5.67 11.38 5.39
C PHE A 125 -7.12 11.85 5.51
N ASP A 126 -7.45 12.91 4.79
CA ASP A 126 -8.80 13.46 4.76
C ASP A 126 -9.81 12.39 4.29
N GLY A 127 -10.90 12.26 5.02
CA GLY A 127 -11.95 11.27 4.71
C GLY A 127 -11.78 9.91 5.37
N VAL A 128 -10.60 9.53 5.90
CA VAL A 128 -10.36 8.20 6.51
C VAL A 128 -11.32 7.91 7.65
N THR A 129 -11.54 8.84 8.58
CA THR A 129 -12.48 8.63 9.69
C THR A 129 -13.90 8.33 9.18
N LYS A 130 -14.34 9.05 8.15
CA LYS A 130 -15.66 8.82 7.51
C LYS A 130 -15.70 7.46 6.80
N LEU A 131 -14.63 7.07 6.13
CA LEU A 131 -14.51 5.76 5.48
C LEU A 131 -14.66 4.63 6.51
N LEU A 132 -13.90 4.66 7.60
CA LEU A 132 -13.96 3.64 8.66
C LEU A 132 -15.37 3.53 9.25
N GLN A 133 -16.01 4.68 9.54
CA GLN A 133 -17.39 4.68 10.04
C GLN A 133 -18.36 4.05 9.04
N ARG A 134 -18.28 4.41 7.75
CA ARG A 134 -19.15 3.83 6.70
C ARG A 134 -18.97 2.32 6.57
N LEU A 135 -17.72 1.83 6.66
CA LEU A 135 -17.43 0.39 6.62
C LEU A 135 -18.07 -0.32 7.84
N LYS A 136 -17.92 0.23 9.04
CA LYS A 136 -18.57 -0.32 10.25
C LYS A 136 -20.11 -0.29 10.14
N ASP A 137 -20.70 0.78 9.64
CA ASP A 137 -22.15 0.89 9.41
C ASP A 137 -22.69 -0.17 8.43
N ARG A 138 -21.82 -0.66 7.51
CA ARG A 138 -22.11 -1.77 6.59
C ARG A 138 -21.76 -3.14 7.17
N GLY A 139 -21.44 -3.23 8.46
CA GLY A 139 -21.10 -4.48 9.15
C GLY A 139 -19.76 -5.08 8.76
N LYS A 140 -18.84 -4.28 8.19
CA LYS A 140 -17.48 -4.76 7.91
C LYS A 140 -16.70 -4.92 9.22
N VAL A 141 -15.85 -5.93 9.26
CA VAL A 141 -14.84 -6.14 10.29
C VAL A 141 -13.55 -5.45 9.81
N LEU A 142 -12.90 -4.71 10.68
CA LEU A 142 -11.72 -3.94 10.34
C LEU A 142 -10.51 -4.42 11.12
N ALA A 143 -9.39 -4.59 10.43
CA ALA A 143 -8.10 -4.92 11.04
C ALA A 143 -7.01 -3.96 10.56
N THR A 144 -5.98 -3.78 11.39
CA THR A 144 -4.71 -3.24 10.91
C THR A 144 -3.68 -4.34 10.75
N VAL A 145 -2.89 -4.28 9.66
CA VAL A 145 -1.78 -5.18 9.37
C VAL A 145 -0.60 -4.32 8.91
N SER A 146 0.26 -3.91 9.86
CA SER A 146 1.29 -2.91 9.58
C SER A 146 2.69 -3.37 10.01
N SER A 147 3.70 -2.94 9.25
CA SER A 147 5.12 -3.09 9.65
C SER A 147 5.55 -2.14 10.77
N LYS A 148 4.69 -1.19 11.13
CA LYS A 148 4.92 -0.26 12.24
C LYS A 148 4.92 -1.01 13.58
N ARG A 149 5.81 -0.64 14.52
CA ARG A 149 5.79 -1.21 15.88
C ARG A 149 4.40 -1.07 16.51
N LEU A 150 3.90 -2.18 17.04
CA LEU A 150 2.55 -2.28 17.61
C LEU A 150 2.23 -1.17 18.62
N GLU A 151 3.18 -0.85 19.51
CA GLU A 151 3.02 0.22 20.49
C GLU A 151 2.76 1.58 19.86
N ILE A 152 3.55 1.93 18.82
CA ILE A 152 3.43 3.21 18.10
C ILE A 152 2.19 3.23 17.22
N LEU A 153 1.87 2.10 16.58
CA LEU A 153 0.64 1.94 15.82
C LEU A 153 -0.59 2.19 16.69
N ARG A 154 -0.70 1.50 17.84
CA ARG A 154 -1.81 1.70 18.78
C ARG A 154 -1.91 3.14 19.26
N ARG A 155 -0.78 3.77 19.57
CA ARG A 155 -0.76 5.19 19.93
C ARG A 155 -1.29 6.06 18.80
N GLY A 156 -0.87 5.82 17.55
CA GLY A 156 -1.38 6.55 16.39
C GLY A 156 -2.89 6.41 16.22
N LEU A 157 -3.42 5.21 16.44
CA LEU A 157 -4.87 4.95 16.38
C LEU A 157 -5.63 5.67 17.51
N VAL A 158 -5.08 5.67 18.75
CA VAL A 158 -5.65 6.37 19.92
C VAL A 158 -5.63 7.89 19.69
N ASP A 159 -4.48 8.46 19.30
CA ASP A 159 -4.30 9.89 19.09
C ASP A 159 -5.25 10.46 18.02
N ASN A 160 -5.66 9.63 17.08
CA ASN A 160 -6.64 9.97 16.03
C ASN A 160 -8.08 9.58 16.36
N GLY A 161 -8.33 8.96 17.52
CA GLY A 161 -9.68 8.56 17.95
C GLY A 161 -10.31 7.44 17.12
N ILE A 162 -9.49 6.61 16.45
CA ILE A 162 -9.97 5.53 15.56
C ILE A 162 -9.65 4.11 16.05
N LEU A 163 -9.04 3.96 17.24
CA LEU A 163 -8.70 2.64 17.76
C LEU A 163 -9.92 1.71 17.83
N GLU A 164 -11.04 2.21 18.33
CA GLU A 164 -12.29 1.44 18.52
C GLU A 164 -12.97 1.07 17.19
N SER A 165 -12.52 1.58 16.07
CA SER A 165 -13.00 1.15 14.75
C SER A 165 -12.46 -0.22 14.35
N PHE A 166 -11.34 -0.66 14.94
CA PHE A 166 -10.65 -1.89 14.57
C PHE A 166 -10.96 -3.02 15.55
N ASP A 167 -11.37 -4.14 14.99
CA ASP A 167 -11.65 -5.38 15.72
C ASP A 167 -10.33 -6.11 16.06
N VAL A 168 -9.30 -5.97 15.20
CA VAL A 168 -7.96 -6.55 15.37
C VAL A 168 -6.89 -5.51 15.03
N VAL A 169 -5.88 -5.37 15.87
CA VAL A 169 -4.75 -4.46 15.66
C VAL A 169 -3.44 -5.24 15.69
N LEU A 170 -2.84 -5.44 14.51
CA LEU A 170 -1.56 -6.10 14.35
C LEU A 170 -0.52 -5.12 13.80
N GLY A 171 0.60 -5.08 14.48
CA GLY A 171 1.79 -4.32 14.12
C GLY A 171 3.04 -5.17 14.33
N SER A 172 4.21 -4.65 13.97
CA SER A 172 5.48 -5.34 14.22
C SER A 172 5.75 -5.45 15.70
N ASP A 173 6.12 -6.64 16.14
CA ASP A 173 6.54 -6.95 17.51
C ASP A 173 7.93 -7.60 17.47
N SER A 174 8.88 -7.07 18.26
CA SER A 174 10.24 -7.61 18.35
C SER A 174 10.28 -8.97 19.04
N ASP A 175 9.35 -9.21 19.97
CA ASP A 175 9.28 -10.44 20.73
C ASP A 175 8.58 -11.55 19.95
N ARG A 176 7.84 -11.17 18.92
CA ARG A 176 7.12 -12.06 18.02
C ARG A 176 7.29 -11.62 16.56
N PRO A 177 8.50 -11.79 16.00
CA PRO A 177 8.75 -11.38 14.62
C PRO A 177 7.90 -12.20 13.64
N GLN A 178 7.20 -11.50 12.75
CA GLN A 178 6.37 -12.10 11.71
C GLN A 178 6.41 -11.27 10.44
N THR A 179 6.18 -11.92 9.31
CA THR A 179 6.01 -11.25 8.03
C THR A 179 4.63 -10.58 7.96
N LYS A 180 4.47 -9.60 7.07
CA LYS A 180 3.16 -8.97 6.82
C LYS A 180 2.10 -9.99 6.37
N ALA A 181 2.49 -11.01 5.60
CA ALA A 181 1.61 -12.11 5.22
C ALA A 181 1.13 -12.94 6.42
N GLN A 182 2.03 -13.28 7.35
CA GLN A 182 1.65 -13.97 8.59
C GLN A 182 0.72 -13.13 9.46
N ALA A 183 0.98 -11.82 9.56
CA ALA A 183 0.08 -10.91 10.27
C ALA A 183 -1.30 -10.82 9.60
N LEU A 184 -1.37 -10.82 8.26
CA LEU A 184 -2.66 -10.83 7.55
C LEU A 184 -3.44 -12.12 7.83
N LEU A 185 -2.81 -13.29 7.79
CA LEU A 185 -3.45 -14.55 8.13
C LEU A 185 -3.93 -14.57 9.59
N GLU A 186 -3.12 -14.07 10.51
CA GLU A 186 -3.51 -13.95 11.92
C GLU A 186 -4.72 -13.03 12.12
N ALA A 187 -4.79 -11.90 11.38
CA ALA A 187 -5.94 -11.01 11.43
C ALA A 187 -7.22 -11.73 10.95
N ILE A 188 -7.13 -12.48 9.86
CA ILE A 188 -8.24 -13.26 9.29
C ILE A 188 -8.72 -14.32 10.29
N GLU A 189 -7.79 -15.09 10.85
CA GLU A 189 -8.07 -16.15 11.83
C GLU A 189 -8.68 -15.58 13.12
N SER A 190 -8.11 -14.48 13.64
CA SER A 190 -8.62 -13.81 14.86
C SER A 190 -10.05 -13.31 14.71
N CYS A 191 -10.49 -13.02 13.48
CA CYS A 191 -11.86 -12.62 13.16
C CYS A 191 -12.77 -13.83 12.87
N GLY A 192 -12.27 -15.06 12.92
CA GLY A 192 -13.03 -16.28 12.59
C GLY A 192 -13.49 -16.31 11.13
N MET A 193 -12.68 -15.79 10.21
CA MET A 193 -12.99 -15.65 8.77
C MET A 193 -12.04 -16.46 7.90
N GLY A 194 -12.40 -16.64 6.62
CA GLY A 194 -11.55 -17.23 5.59
C GLY A 194 -10.86 -16.15 4.74
N VAL A 195 -9.86 -16.54 3.96
CA VAL A 195 -9.18 -15.64 3.01
C VAL A 195 -10.12 -15.07 1.95
N GLU A 196 -11.19 -15.81 1.63
CA GLU A 196 -12.26 -15.40 0.73
C GLU A 196 -13.11 -14.24 1.28
N ASP A 197 -13.07 -14.00 2.58
CA ASP A 197 -13.78 -12.90 3.23
C ASP A 197 -12.95 -11.61 3.30
N ALA A 198 -11.64 -11.69 3.06
CA ALA A 198 -10.71 -10.61 3.33
C ALA A 198 -10.31 -9.81 2.08
N VAL A 199 -10.01 -8.54 2.29
CA VAL A 199 -9.31 -7.67 1.35
C VAL A 199 -8.23 -6.88 2.10
N MET A 200 -7.03 -6.77 1.52
CA MET A 200 -5.95 -5.91 2.03
C MET A 200 -6.03 -4.54 1.37
N VAL A 201 -5.73 -3.50 2.11
CA VAL A 201 -5.57 -2.12 1.63
C VAL A 201 -4.19 -1.62 2.03
N GLY A 202 -3.40 -1.19 1.07
CA GLY A 202 -2.05 -0.71 1.34
C GLY A 202 -1.49 0.15 0.22
N ASP A 203 -0.40 0.86 0.51
CA ASP A 203 0.19 1.89 -0.35
C ASP A 203 1.51 1.45 -0.99
N ARG A 204 2.03 0.27 -0.64
CA ARG A 204 3.30 -0.25 -1.16
C ARG A 204 3.14 -1.66 -1.74
N ARG A 205 4.09 -2.02 -2.62
CA ARG A 205 4.18 -3.39 -3.15
C ARG A 205 4.20 -4.48 -2.06
N TYR A 206 4.73 -4.17 -0.89
CA TYR A 206 4.81 -5.12 0.25
C TYR A 206 3.44 -5.55 0.76
N ASP A 207 2.44 -4.69 0.64
CA ASP A 207 1.04 -5.00 0.95
C ASP A 207 0.45 -5.95 -0.07
N VAL A 208 0.71 -5.66 -1.34
CA VAL A 208 0.26 -6.49 -2.47
C VAL A 208 0.91 -7.86 -2.43
N GLU A 209 2.23 -7.94 -2.21
CA GLU A 209 2.99 -9.18 -2.10
C GLU A 209 2.51 -10.03 -0.91
N ALA A 210 2.24 -9.41 0.25
CA ALA A 210 1.69 -10.09 1.42
C ALA A 210 0.28 -10.65 1.15
N ALA A 211 -0.59 -9.85 0.55
CA ALA A 211 -1.93 -10.26 0.17
C ALA A 211 -1.91 -11.43 -0.83
N HIS A 212 -1.06 -11.38 -1.86
CA HIS A 212 -0.90 -12.47 -2.83
C HIS A 212 -0.42 -13.75 -2.18
N THR A 213 0.53 -13.67 -1.24
CA THR A 213 1.02 -14.84 -0.49
C THR A 213 -0.12 -15.55 0.25
N CYS A 214 -1.14 -14.78 0.67
CA CYS A 214 -2.32 -15.28 1.38
C CYS A 214 -3.51 -15.59 0.46
N ASN A 215 -3.40 -15.43 -0.86
CA ASN A 215 -4.52 -15.48 -1.81
C ASN A 215 -5.65 -14.49 -1.49
N VAL A 216 -5.30 -13.32 -0.95
CA VAL A 216 -6.20 -12.22 -0.63
C VAL A 216 -6.04 -11.13 -1.69
N PRO A 217 -7.11 -10.52 -2.22
CA PRO A 217 -6.99 -9.37 -3.10
C PRO A 217 -6.48 -8.15 -2.33
N CYS A 218 -5.74 -7.26 -3.04
CA CYS A 218 -5.23 -6.02 -2.47
C CYS A 218 -5.73 -4.82 -3.26
N VAL A 219 -6.27 -3.82 -2.57
CA VAL A 219 -6.51 -2.48 -3.09
C VAL A 219 -5.27 -1.65 -2.81
N GLY A 220 -4.60 -1.20 -3.87
CA GLY A 220 -3.49 -0.27 -3.77
C GLY A 220 -3.99 1.17 -3.64
N VAL A 221 -3.38 1.97 -2.76
CA VAL A 221 -3.71 3.39 -2.60
C VAL A 221 -2.51 4.27 -2.92
N GLU A 222 -2.70 5.35 -3.70
CA GLU A 222 -1.64 6.25 -4.12
C GLU A 222 -1.67 7.63 -3.46
N PHE A 223 -2.74 7.97 -2.77
CA PHE A 223 -2.91 9.28 -2.13
C PHE A 223 -1.87 9.57 -1.04
N GLY A 224 -1.19 8.55 -0.50
CA GLY A 224 -0.06 8.69 0.43
C GLY A 224 1.27 9.06 -0.23
N HIS A 225 1.36 9.03 -1.56
CA HIS A 225 2.57 9.33 -2.34
C HIS A 225 3.82 8.60 -1.84
N THR A 226 3.67 7.37 -1.38
CA THR A 226 4.74 6.51 -0.86
C THR A 226 5.28 5.57 -1.92
N ALA A 227 4.40 5.00 -2.75
CA ALA A 227 4.77 4.16 -3.88
C ALA A 227 5.46 4.95 -5.00
N LYS A 228 6.36 4.28 -5.71
CA LYS A 228 6.90 4.79 -6.99
C LYS A 228 5.83 4.70 -8.08
N PRO A 229 5.87 5.59 -9.09
CA PRO A 229 4.94 5.52 -10.21
C PRO A 229 4.84 4.11 -10.80
N GLY A 230 3.63 3.55 -10.86
CA GLY A 230 3.35 2.22 -11.37
C GLY A 230 3.86 1.07 -10.48
N GLU A 231 4.23 1.31 -9.23
CA GLU A 231 4.68 0.27 -8.29
C GLU A 231 3.56 -0.73 -7.99
N LEU A 232 2.37 -0.23 -7.71
CA LEU A 232 1.21 -1.03 -7.31
C LEU A 232 0.67 -1.88 -8.46
N GLU A 233 0.65 -1.33 -9.68
CA GLU A 233 0.25 -2.05 -10.89
C GLU A 233 1.25 -3.16 -11.23
N ARG A 234 2.56 -2.87 -11.15
CA ARG A 234 3.62 -3.88 -11.36
C ARG A 234 3.56 -4.99 -10.31
N ALA A 235 3.19 -4.66 -9.07
CA ALA A 235 2.95 -5.64 -8.02
C ALA A 235 1.61 -6.38 -8.21
N ARG A 236 0.78 -5.98 -9.19
CA ARG A 236 -0.53 -6.56 -9.51
C ARG A 236 -1.55 -6.37 -8.40
N ALA A 237 -1.65 -5.16 -7.83
CA ALA A 237 -2.81 -4.80 -7.03
C ALA A 237 -4.10 -5.08 -7.79
N SER A 238 -5.13 -5.55 -7.11
CA SER A 238 -6.42 -5.88 -7.75
C SER A 238 -7.11 -4.65 -8.34
N VAL A 239 -6.98 -3.52 -7.66
CA VAL A 239 -7.41 -2.18 -8.06
C VAL A 239 -6.42 -1.19 -7.45
N VAL A 240 -6.13 -0.08 -8.14
CA VAL A 240 -5.38 1.06 -7.61
C VAL A 240 -6.32 2.26 -7.57
N VAL A 241 -6.30 3.00 -6.46
CA VAL A 241 -7.15 4.18 -6.24
C VAL A 241 -6.30 5.37 -5.80
N SER A 242 -6.69 6.56 -6.22
CA SER A 242 -5.94 7.80 -5.99
C SER A 242 -6.56 8.70 -4.91
N THR A 243 -7.75 8.36 -4.40
CA THR A 243 -8.44 9.12 -3.36
C THR A 243 -9.10 8.20 -2.34
N VAL A 244 -9.37 8.74 -1.14
CA VAL A 244 -10.11 8.02 -0.08
C VAL A 244 -11.57 7.79 -0.49
N ASP A 245 -12.16 8.68 -1.28
CA ASP A 245 -13.53 8.50 -1.79
C ASP A 245 -13.59 7.34 -2.79
N GLU A 246 -12.65 7.22 -3.73
CA GLU A 246 -12.54 6.06 -4.63
C GLU A 246 -12.34 4.76 -3.85
N LEU A 247 -11.50 4.76 -2.80
CA LEU A 247 -11.33 3.61 -1.91
C LEU A 247 -12.66 3.22 -1.26
N SER A 248 -13.42 4.20 -0.79
CA SER A 248 -14.75 3.99 -0.20
C SER A 248 -15.71 3.35 -1.21
N ASP A 249 -15.75 3.84 -2.44
CA ASP A 249 -16.61 3.33 -3.50
C ASP A 249 -16.27 1.87 -3.85
N VAL A 250 -14.99 1.54 -3.97
CA VAL A 250 -14.50 0.16 -4.22
C VAL A 250 -14.90 -0.79 -3.09
N LEU A 251 -14.68 -0.41 -1.83
CA LEU A 251 -14.92 -1.27 -0.67
C LEU A 251 -16.43 -1.41 -0.34
N LEU A 252 -17.25 -0.45 -0.72
CA LEU A 252 -18.69 -0.45 -0.47
C LEU A 252 -19.53 -0.82 -1.71
N GLY A 253 -18.90 -0.94 -2.88
CA GLY A 253 -19.61 -1.25 -4.14
C GLY A 253 -20.48 -0.10 -4.61
N GLU A 254 -20.09 1.14 -4.31
CA GLU A 254 -20.79 2.32 -4.77
C GLU A 254 -20.21 2.78 -6.10
N VAL A 255 -21.07 3.11 -7.04
CA VAL A 255 -20.63 3.66 -8.33
C VAL A 255 -20.36 5.15 -8.13
N ALA A 256 -19.17 5.62 -8.55
CA ALA A 256 -18.88 7.04 -8.56
C ALA A 256 -20.05 7.79 -9.25
N LYS A 257 -20.69 8.69 -8.53
CA LYS A 257 -21.67 9.58 -9.13
C LYS A 257 -20.90 10.62 -9.94
N ASN A 258 -20.86 10.42 -11.25
CA ASN A 258 -20.41 11.44 -12.20
C ASN A 258 -21.23 12.71 -12.09
#